data_ee1da537329b32f74159633f9c0a3168
#
_entry.id   ee1da537329b32f74159633f9c0a3168
#
_cell.length_a   1.000
_cell.length_b   1.000
_cell.length_c   1.000
_cell.angle_alpha   90.00
_cell.angle_beta   90.00
_cell.angle_gamma   90.00
#
_symmetry.space_group_name_H-M   'P 1'
#
loop_
_entity.id
_entity.type
_entity.pdbx_description
1 polymer ?
#
loop_
_entity_poly.entity_id
_entity_poly.type
_entity_poly.pdbx_seq_one_letter_code
_entity_poly.pdbx_strand_id
1 'polypeptide(L)'
;MYENWFGKYTYNESAHLGYEPKSMLNATEEEWNEVFHDPHHEPHRSIFSIYLNDHHIGEAQLSIDESLGDAQLSVLIGDKSVWHKGYGTEAALALLEHSFTNLGMYRAWVDIPEFNNNAIDLFEKIGFVHEGTFRKSRPRNGQRFNSVVMGMLIDEYSSKYPDGISSHVIEWDGQEP
;
A
#
# COMPACT_ATOMS: atom_id res chain seq x y z
N MET A 1 3.28 -16.21 9.41
CA MET A 1 3.78 -14.83 9.15
C MET A 1 2.64 -13.84 9.27
N TYR A 2 1.57 -13.95 8.49
CA TYR A 2 0.36 -13.13 8.62
C TYR A 2 -0.32 -13.23 9.98
N GLU A 3 -0.31 -14.38 10.65
CA GLU A 3 -0.76 -14.53 12.03
C GLU A 3 -0.04 -13.59 13.00
N ASN A 4 1.23 -13.25 12.75
CA ASN A 4 1.97 -12.33 13.61
C ASN A 4 1.56 -10.87 13.36
N TRP A 5 1.12 -10.52 12.15
CA TRP A 5 0.73 -9.15 11.81
C TRP A 5 -0.75 -8.88 12.07
N PHE A 6 -1.61 -9.85 11.80
CA PHE A 6 -3.06 -9.70 11.91
C PHE A 6 -3.64 -10.41 13.14
N GLY A 7 -3.02 -11.50 13.63
CA GLY A 7 -3.55 -12.32 14.71
C GLY A 7 -3.12 -11.91 16.11
N LYS A 8 -1.87 -11.53 16.33
CA LYS A 8 -1.32 -11.17 17.64
C LYS A 8 -1.43 -9.69 17.98
N TYR A 9 -1.42 -8.85 16.96
CA TYR A 9 -1.55 -7.42 17.14
C TYR A 9 -3.00 -7.05 16.93
N THR A 10 -3.72 -7.20 17.99
CA THR A 10 -5.08 -6.80 18.23
C THR A 10 -5.90 -6.32 17.04
N TYR A 11 -7.07 -6.85 16.92
CA TYR A 11 -8.21 -6.40 16.13
C TYR A 11 -8.26 -4.87 15.84
N ASN A 12 -7.84 -4.04 16.81
CA ASN A 12 -7.80 -2.59 16.66
C ASN A 12 -6.69 -2.09 15.74
N GLU A 13 -5.64 -2.82 15.54
CA GLU A 13 -4.47 -2.39 14.78
C GLU A 13 -4.54 -2.84 13.31
N SER A 14 -5.06 -4.03 13.04
CA SER A 14 -5.39 -4.44 11.68
C SER A 14 -6.58 -3.66 11.12
N ALA A 15 -7.47 -3.16 11.97
CA ALA A 15 -8.52 -2.21 11.57
C ALA A 15 -7.98 -0.87 11.06
N HIS A 16 -6.70 -0.53 11.29
CA HIS A 16 -6.05 0.61 10.63
C HIS A 16 -5.97 0.42 9.12
N LEU A 17 -5.92 -0.80 8.65
CA LEU A 17 -5.84 -1.14 7.23
C LEU A 17 -7.20 -1.14 6.52
N GLY A 18 -8.29 -0.94 7.28
CA GLY A 18 -9.64 -0.92 6.73
C GLY A 18 -10.22 -2.29 6.39
N TYR A 19 -9.57 -3.38 6.81
CA TYR A 19 -10.07 -4.74 6.68
C TYR A 19 -10.77 -5.19 7.96
N GLU A 20 -11.88 -5.91 7.83
CA GLU A 20 -12.44 -6.63 8.98
C GLU A 20 -11.62 -7.91 9.22
N PRO A 21 -10.98 -8.05 10.38
CA PRO A 21 -10.07 -9.17 10.65
C PRO A 21 -10.74 -10.55 10.63
N LYS A 22 -12.05 -10.62 10.76
CA LYS A 22 -12.78 -11.89 10.91
C LYS A 22 -12.69 -12.82 9.72
N SER A 23 -12.54 -12.30 8.51
CA SER A 23 -12.41 -13.13 7.33
C SER A 23 -10.98 -13.62 7.08
N MET A 24 -9.98 -12.91 7.64
CA MET A 24 -8.56 -13.23 7.45
C MET A 24 -7.97 -14.01 8.64
N LEU A 25 -8.48 -13.82 9.86
CA LEU A 25 -7.94 -14.44 11.07
C LEU A 25 -8.21 -15.94 11.21
N ASN A 26 -9.16 -16.48 10.45
CA ASN A 26 -9.53 -17.89 10.49
C ASN A 26 -9.14 -18.65 9.20
N ALA A 27 -8.41 -18.01 8.30
CA ALA A 27 -7.94 -18.69 7.11
C ALA A 27 -6.84 -19.69 7.49
N THR A 28 -6.98 -20.92 7.02
CA THR A 28 -5.97 -21.96 7.16
C THR A 28 -4.76 -21.65 6.28
N GLU A 29 -3.63 -22.31 6.56
CA GLU A 29 -2.44 -22.19 5.70
C GLU A 29 -2.74 -22.63 4.25
N GLU A 30 -3.63 -23.59 4.05
CA GLU A 30 -4.12 -24.02 2.74
C GLU A 30 -4.90 -22.92 2.02
N GLU A 31 -5.84 -22.25 2.71
CA GLU A 31 -6.62 -21.15 2.15
C GLU A 31 -5.73 -19.94 1.80
N TRP A 32 -4.71 -19.66 2.62
CA TRP A 32 -3.70 -18.66 2.30
C TRP A 32 -2.88 -19.03 1.07
N ASN A 33 -2.46 -20.28 0.97
CA ASN A 33 -1.72 -20.76 -0.20
C ASN A 33 -2.56 -20.74 -1.47
N GLU A 34 -3.86 -21.03 -1.42
CA GLU A 34 -4.76 -20.88 -2.55
C GLU A 34 -4.85 -19.42 -3.02
N VAL A 35 -4.99 -18.48 -2.09
CA VAL A 35 -5.06 -17.04 -2.42
C VAL A 35 -3.76 -16.53 -3.07
N PHE A 36 -2.59 -17.03 -2.63
CA PHE A 36 -1.29 -16.55 -3.14
C PHE A 36 -0.78 -17.34 -4.35
N HIS A 37 -1.23 -18.56 -4.57
CA HIS A 37 -0.72 -19.43 -5.61
C HIS A 37 -1.75 -19.75 -6.71
N ASP A 38 -2.97 -19.21 -6.62
CA ASP A 38 -3.94 -19.36 -7.69
C ASP A 38 -3.57 -18.45 -8.88
N PRO A 39 -3.02 -19.00 -9.98
CA PRO A 39 -2.68 -18.22 -11.18
C PRO A 39 -3.93 -17.66 -11.89
N HIS A 40 -5.13 -18.07 -11.48
CA HIS A 40 -6.41 -17.60 -12.00
C HIS A 40 -7.02 -16.49 -11.11
N HIS A 41 -6.43 -16.27 -9.92
CA HIS A 41 -6.89 -15.23 -9.01
C HIS A 41 -6.25 -13.89 -9.37
N GLU A 42 -6.96 -13.11 -10.15
CA GLU A 42 -6.64 -11.74 -10.55
C GLU A 42 -5.30 -11.60 -11.36
N PRO A 43 -5.31 -11.89 -12.68
CA PRO A 43 -4.13 -11.74 -13.54
C PRO A 43 -3.56 -10.30 -13.57
N HIS A 44 -4.28 -9.34 -13.02
CA HIS A 44 -3.92 -7.92 -12.95
C HIS A 44 -3.40 -7.47 -11.58
N ARG A 45 -3.09 -8.42 -10.68
CA ARG A 45 -2.59 -8.12 -9.33
C ARG A 45 -1.19 -8.66 -9.12
N SER A 46 -0.26 -7.76 -8.77
CA SER A 46 1.10 -8.11 -8.36
C SER A 46 1.29 -7.86 -6.88
N ILE A 47 1.87 -8.83 -6.16
CA ILE A 47 2.17 -8.75 -4.73
C ILE A 47 3.69 -8.86 -4.55
N PHE A 48 4.26 -7.92 -3.81
CA PHE A 48 5.68 -7.82 -3.50
C PHE A 48 5.89 -7.94 -2.00
N SER A 49 6.81 -8.78 -1.58
CA SER A 49 7.25 -8.84 -0.18
C SER A 49 8.32 -7.78 0.09
N ILE A 50 8.17 -7.06 1.20
CA ILE A 50 9.13 -6.04 1.63
C ILE A 50 10.06 -6.65 2.67
N TYR A 51 11.36 -6.58 2.43
CA TYR A 51 12.39 -7.08 3.35
C TYR A 51 13.29 -5.94 3.80
N LEU A 52 13.66 -5.96 5.09
CA LEU A 52 14.76 -5.20 5.66
C LEU A 52 15.86 -6.20 5.99
N ASN A 53 16.93 -6.23 5.20
CA ASN A 53 17.89 -7.34 5.17
C ASN A 53 17.12 -8.66 4.92
N ASP A 54 17.28 -9.67 5.79
CA ASP A 54 16.60 -10.96 5.70
C ASP A 54 15.26 -11.01 6.47
N HIS A 55 14.83 -9.89 7.05
CA HIS A 55 13.60 -9.82 7.84
C HIS A 55 12.44 -9.28 7.00
N HIS A 56 11.36 -10.07 6.87
CA HIS A 56 10.14 -9.69 6.18
C HIS A 56 9.35 -8.69 7.03
N ILE A 57 9.20 -7.46 6.56
CA ILE A 57 8.58 -6.36 7.30
C ILE A 57 7.23 -5.91 6.76
N GLY A 58 6.87 -6.30 5.52
CA GLY A 58 5.66 -5.80 4.90
C GLY A 58 5.37 -6.36 3.52
N GLU A 59 4.31 -5.81 2.93
CA GLU A 59 3.87 -6.10 1.57
C GLU A 59 3.57 -4.82 0.81
N ALA A 60 3.77 -4.89 -0.49
CA ALA A 60 3.34 -3.89 -1.45
C ALA A 60 2.54 -4.57 -2.56
N GLN A 61 1.46 -3.96 -3.03
CA GLN A 61 0.59 -4.54 -4.04
C GLN A 61 0.24 -3.51 -5.12
N LEU A 62 0.12 -4.00 -6.35
CA LEU A 62 -0.44 -3.29 -7.48
C LEU A 62 -1.63 -4.06 -8.03
N SER A 63 -2.76 -3.38 -8.18
CA SER A 63 -3.89 -3.85 -8.97
C SER A 63 -3.98 -3.00 -10.24
N ILE A 64 -3.91 -3.64 -11.40
CA ILE A 64 -3.71 -2.96 -12.69
C ILE A 64 -4.97 -3.13 -13.54
N ASP A 65 -5.48 -2.05 -14.08
CA ASP A 65 -6.44 -2.06 -15.17
C ASP A 65 -5.77 -1.53 -16.45
N GLU A 66 -5.30 -2.45 -17.27
CA GLU A 66 -4.61 -2.12 -18.52
C GLU A 66 -5.53 -1.38 -19.51
N SER A 67 -6.84 -1.65 -19.45
CA SER A 67 -7.80 -1.03 -20.36
C SER A 67 -8.00 0.46 -20.07
N LEU A 68 -7.82 0.87 -18.82
CA LEU A 68 -7.88 2.25 -18.37
C LEU A 68 -6.49 2.89 -18.23
N GLY A 69 -5.44 2.09 -18.20
CA GLY A 69 -4.09 2.56 -17.87
C GLY A 69 -3.94 2.96 -16.40
N ASP A 70 -4.72 2.32 -15.51
CA ASP A 70 -4.78 2.64 -14.08
C ASP A 70 -4.05 1.60 -13.23
N ALA A 71 -3.32 2.06 -12.22
CA ALA A 71 -2.72 1.22 -11.18
C ALA A 71 -3.17 1.66 -9.79
N GLN A 72 -3.81 0.76 -9.05
CA GLN A 72 -4.09 0.97 -7.64
C GLN A 72 -2.92 0.45 -6.79
N LEU A 73 -2.38 1.31 -5.93
CA LEU A 73 -1.28 0.98 -5.02
C LEU A 73 -1.82 0.64 -3.63
N SER A 74 -1.20 -0.36 -3.01
CA SER A 74 -1.40 -0.68 -1.59
C SER A 74 -0.06 -1.00 -0.94
N VAL A 75 0.20 -0.45 0.24
CA VAL A 75 1.42 -0.69 1.03
C VAL A 75 1.05 -1.02 2.45
N LEU A 76 1.60 -2.10 2.97
CA LEU A 76 1.45 -2.54 4.34
C LEU A 76 2.83 -2.78 4.98
N ILE A 77 3.18 -2.01 6.00
CA ILE A 77 4.30 -2.34 6.90
C ILE A 77 3.71 -3.02 8.14
N GLY A 78 3.87 -4.35 8.20
CA GLY A 78 3.31 -5.18 9.27
C GLY A 78 4.14 -5.16 10.55
N ASP A 79 5.45 -5.01 10.43
CA ASP A 79 6.35 -4.90 11.60
C ASP A 79 6.34 -3.48 12.16
N LYS A 80 5.77 -3.34 13.36
CA LYS A 80 5.67 -2.05 14.05
C LYS A 80 6.99 -1.49 14.54
N SER A 81 7.97 -2.34 14.77
CA SER A 81 9.28 -1.92 15.26
C SER A 81 10.05 -1.05 14.25
N VAL A 82 9.60 -1.10 12.99
CA VAL A 82 10.17 -0.34 11.88
C VAL A 82 9.25 0.78 11.36
N TRP A 83 8.14 1.06 12.04
CA TRP A 83 7.24 2.17 11.68
C TRP A 83 7.95 3.51 11.85
N HIS A 84 7.49 4.51 11.10
CA HIS A 84 8.01 5.88 11.07
C HIS A 84 9.48 6.03 10.64
N LYS A 85 10.11 4.96 10.12
CA LYS A 85 11.49 4.96 9.60
C LYS A 85 11.59 5.15 8.08
N GLY A 86 10.50 5.53 7.41
CA GLY A 86 10.48 5.83 5.97
C GLY A 86 10.19 4.63 5.05
N TYR A 87 10.23 3.39 5.52
CA TYR A 87 10.05 2.20 4.66
C TYR A 87 8.73 2.14 3.91
N GLY A 88 7.63 2.64 4.50
CA GLY A 88 6.36 2.75 3.80
C GLY A 88 6.41 3.74 2.63
N THR A 89 7.14 4.83 2.80
CA THR A 89 7.34 5.84 1.75
C THR A 89 8.21 5.27 0.63
N GLU A 90 9.30 4.59 0.97
CA GLU A 90 10.20 3.94 0.01
C GLU A 90 9.45 2.88 -0.82
N ALA A 91 8.65 2.04 -0.17
CA ALA A 91 7.83 1.04 -0.86
C ALA A 91 6.78 1.68 -1.78
N ALA A 92 6.11 2.76 -1.33
CA ALA A 92 5.15 3.49 -2.16
C ALA A 92 5.82 4.14 -3.38
N LEU A 93 7.00 4.72 -3.21
CA LEU A 93 7.78 5.29 -4.30
C LEU A 93 8.23 4.22 -5.31
N ALA A 94 8.69 3.07 -4.84
CA ALA A 94 9.07 1.96 -5.71
C ALA A 94 7.89 1.43 -6.54
N LEU A 95 6.70 1.29 -5.94
CA LEU A 95 5.49 0.93 -6.67
C LEU A 95 5.09 2.00 -7.69
N LEU A 96 5.20 3.27 -7.31
CA LEU A 96 4.87 4.40 -8.18
C LEU A 96 5.77 4.43 -9.41
N GLU A 97 7.08 4.31 -9.23
CA GLU A 97 8.04 4.25 -10.33
C GLU A 97 7.77 3.03 -11.23
N HIS A 98 7.53 1.87 -10.62
CA HIS A 98 7.21 0.65 -11.36
C HIS A 98 5.95 0.83 -12.22
N SER A 99 4.91 1.46 -11.67
CA SER A 99 3.65 1.70 -12.38
C SER A 99 3.83 2.57 -13.61
N PHE A 100 4.56 3.68 -13.50
CA PHE A 100 4.73 4.62 -14.62
C PHE A 100 5.83 4.21 -15.58
N THR A 101 6.98 3.76 -15.06
CA THR A 101 8.18 3.54 -15.87
C THR A 101 8.20 2.15 -16.51
N ASN A 102 7.82 1.11 -15.75
CA ASN A 102 7.90 -0.27 -16.24
C ASN A 102 6.59 -0.73 -16.87
N LEU A 103 5.45 -0.36 -16.30
CA LEU A 103 4.13 -0.81 -16.76
C LEU A 103 3.46 0.20 -17.71
N GLY A 104 3.97 1.44 -17.79
CA GLY A 104 3.44 2.47 -18.68
C GLY A 104 2.03 2.93 -18.34
N MET A 105 1.65 2.88 -17.05
CA MET A 105 0.33 3.33 -16.59
C MET A 105 0.18 4.84 -16.80
N TYR A 106 -1.03 5.29 -17.04
CA TYR A 106 -1.37 6.71 -17.17
C TYR A 106 -1.63 7.35 -15.82
N ARG A 107 -2.19 6.58 -14.87
CA ARG A 107 -2.61 7.03 -13.54
C ARG A 107 -2.27 5.99 -12.48
N ALA A 108 -1.79 6.46 -11.33
CA ALA A 108 -1.65 5.68 -10.10
C ALA A 108 -2.59 6.25 -9.03
N TRP A 109 -3.24 5.38 -8.24
CA TRP A 109 -4.19 5.85 -7.23
C TRP A 109 -4.21 4.97 -5.98
N VAL A 110 -4.75 5.52 -4.90
CA VAL A 110 -4.90 4.85 -3.61
C VAL A 110 -6.28 5.14 -3.01
N ASP A 111 -6.76 4.20 -2.20
CA ASP A 111 -7.99 4.31 -1.42
C ASP A 111 -7.66 4.11 0.07
N ILE A 112 -7.63 5.20 0.82
CA ILE A 112 -7.11 5.26 2.18
C ILE A 112 -8.26 5.51 3.16
N PRO A 113 -8.44 4.68 4.22
CA PRO A 113 -9.40 4.99 5.28
C PRO A 113 -9.16 6.38 5.89
N GLU A 114 -10.22 7.18 6.07
CA GLU A 114 -10.12 8.56 6.57
C GLU A 114 -9.45 8.69 7.95
N PHE A 115 -9.39 7.61 8.72
CA PHE A 115 -8.71 7.57 10.02
C PHE A 115 -7.21 7.22 9.93
N ASN A 116 -6.68 6.91 8.75
CA ASN A 116 -5.26 6.59 8.54
C ASN A 116 -4.49 7.83 8.06
N ASN A 117 -4.38 8.81 8.95
CA ASN A 117 -3.70 10.08 8.63
C ASN A 117 -2.26 9.87 8.16
N ASN A 118 -1.54 8.91 8.75
CA ASN A 118 -0.14 8.63 8.36
C ASN A 118 -0.02 8.25 6.88
N ALA A 119 -0.97 7.46 6.36
CA ALA A 119 -0.96 7.09 4.95
C ALA A 119 -1.40 8.27 4.06
N ILE A 120 -2.38 9.06 4.49
CA ILE A 120 -2.80 10.27 3.76
C ILE A 120 -1.61 11.23 3.63
N ASP A 121 -0.94 11.58 4.74
CA ASP A 121 0.23 12.46 4.77
C ASP A 121 1.38 11.91 3.91
N LEU A 122 1.58 10.58 3.92
CA LEU A 122 2.59 9.94 3.07
C LEU A 122 2.30 10.19 1.59
N PHE A 123 1.07 9.87 1.13
CA PHE A 123 0.73 9.99 -0.28
C PHE A 123 0.67 11.46 -0.73
N GLU A 124 0.21 12.39 0.10
CA GLU A 124 0.31 13.83 -0.17
C GLU A 124 1.78 14.27 -0.35
N LYS A 125 2.66 13.86 0.55
CA LYS A 125 4.08 14.20 0.50
C LYS A 125 4.76 13.72 -0.78
N ILE A 126 4.44 12.51 -1.26
CA ILE A 126 4.99 11.99 -2.51
C ILE A 126 4.28 12.54 -3.76
N GLY A 127 3.24 13.36 -3.59
CA GLY A 127 2.65 14.16 -4.66
C GLY A 127 1.29 13.70 -5.18
N PHE A 128 0.64 12.76 -4.50
CA PHE A 128 -0.74 12.40 -4.82
C PHE A 128 -1.68 13.55 -4.48
N VAL A 129 -2.70 13.74 -5.30
CA VAL A 129 -3.74 14.76 -5.15
C VAL A 129 -5.04 14.10 -4.70
N HIS A 130 -5.76 14.76 -3.79
CA HIS A 130 -7.08 14.30 -3.38
C HIS A 130 -8.07 14.41 -4.55
N GLU A 131 -8.70 13.30 -4.92
CA GLU A 131 -9.64 13.22 -6.04
C GLU A 131 -11.10 13.04 -5.59
N GLY A 132 -11.29 12.47 -4.40
CA GLY A 132 -12.64 12.23 -3.92
C GLY A 132 -12.72 11.46 -2.61
N THR A 133 -13.95 11.06 -2.27
CA THR A 133 -14.25 10.34 -1.05
C THR A 133 -15.29 9.25 -1.31
N PHE A 134 -14.97 8.03 -0.96
CA PHE A 134 -15.95 6.95 -0.89
C PHE A 134 -16.66 6.99 0.46
N ARG A 135 -17.94 7.34 0.43
CA ARG A 135 -18.70 7.51 1.66
C ARG A 135 -19.01 6.16 2.32
N LYS A 136 -18.70 6.05 3.62
CA LYS A 136 -19.01 4.87 4.46
C LYS A 136 -18.48 3.54 3.90
N SER A 137 -17.38 3.58 3.17
CA SER A 137 -16.78 2.41 2.52
C SER A 137 -16.03 1.51 3.51
N ARG A 138 -15.56 2.04 4.64
CA ARG A 138 -14.69 1.32 5.58
C ARG A 138 -15.40 0.97 6.89
N PRO A 139 -15.62 -0.33 7.18
CA PRO A 139 -16.13 -0.77 8.47
C PRO A 139 -14.99 -0.74 9.51
N ARG A 140 -15.31 -0.29 10.74
CA ARG A 140 -14.39 -0.35 11.88
C ARG A 140 -15.20 -0.27 13.19
N ASN A 141 -15.01 -1.25 14.08
CA ASN A 141 -15.66 -1.28 15.40
C ASN A 141 -17.20 -1.06 15.35
N GLY A 142 -17.87 -1.72 14.40
CA GLY A 142 -19.31 -1.59 14.21
C GLY A 142 -19.79 -0.26 13.60
N GLN A 143 -18.88 0.62 13.26
CA GLN A 143 -19.16 1.89 12.57
C GLN A 143 -18.67 1.84 11.12
N ARG A 144 -19.15 2.81 10.33
CA ARG A 144 -18.70 3.01 8.95
C ARG A 144 -18.00 4.35 8.82
N PHE A 145 -16.82 4.32 8.25
CA PHE A 145 -15.96 5.46 7.94
C PHE A 145 -15.86 5.67 6.44
N ASN A 146 -15.49 6.86 6.04
CA ASN A 146 -15.19 7.13 4.63
C ASN A 146 -13.79 6.63 4.29
N SER A 147 -13.48 6.61 2.99
CA SER A 147 -12.10 6.59 2.53
C SER A 147 -11.82 7.73 1.57
N VAL A 148 -10.59 8.19 1.61
CA VAL A 148 -10.02 9.23 0.76
C VAL A 148 -9.45 8.57 -0.47
N VAL A 149 -9.84 9.02 -1.65
CA VAL A 149 -9.25 8.61 -2.92
C VAL A 149 -8.25 9.67 -3.35
N MET A 150 -7.03 9.24 -3.60
CA MET A 150 -5.95 10.12 -4.06
C MET A 150 -5.30 9.52 -5.29
N GLY A 151 -4.87 10.34 -6.22
CA GLY A 151 -4.26 9.91 -7.47
C GLY A 151 -3.08 10.78 -7.88
N MET A 152 -2.28 10.25 -8.80
CA MET A 152 -1.21 10.94 -9.50
C MET A 152 -1.25 10.54 -10.98
N LEU A 153 -1.14 11.51 -11.86
CA LEU A 153 -1.04 11.30 -13.30
C LEU A 153 0.42 11.21 -13.74
N ILE A 154 0.68 10.57 -14.88
CA ILE A 154 2.04 10.42 -15.42
C ILE A 154 2.75 11.76 -15.66
N ASP A 155 2.01 12.80 -16.06
CA ASP A 155 2.59 14.13 -16.27
C ASP A 155 2.99 14.79 -14.95
N GLU A 156 2.22 14.57 -13.87
CA GLU A 156 2.54 15.06 -12.53
C GLU A 156 3.77 14.32 -11.96
N TYR A 157 3.82 12.99 -12.18
CA TYR A 157 4.98 12.17 -11.84
C TYR A 157 6.25 12.66 -12.57
N SER A 158 6.18 12.81 -13.88
CA SER A 158 7.33 13.24 -14.69
C SER A 158 7.82 14.64 -14.32
N SER A 159 6.90 15.53 -13.92
CA SER A 159 7.24 16.88 -13.45
C SER A 159 7.90 16.88 -12.09
N LYS A 160 7.45 16.00 -11.18
CA LYS A 160 7.98 15.91 -9.81
C LYS A 160 9.28 15.12 -9.73
N TYR A 161 9.42 14.09 -10.56
CA TYR A 161 10.56 13.16 -10.58
C TYR A 161 11.22 13.10 -11.96
N PRO A 162 11.78 14.21 -12.47
CA PRO A 162 12.32 14.28 -13.84
C PRO A 162 13.49 13.33 -14.09
N ASP A 163 14.25 12.98 -13.05
CA ASP A 163 15.38 12.06 -13.10
C ASP A 163 15.07 10.65 -12.56
N GLY A 164 13.76 10.37 -12.35
CA GLY A 164 13.28 9.16 -11.69
C GLY A 164 13.37 9.20 -10.16
N ILE A 165 12.69 8.26 -9.51
CA ILE A 165 12.62 8.20 -8.04
C ILE A 165 13.94 7.75 -7.41
N SER A 166 14.71 6.92 -8.10
CA SER A 166 16.02 6.44 -7.60
C SER A 166 17.00 7.57 -7.26
N SER A 167 16.83 8.76 -7.85
CA SER A 167 17.60 9.96 -7.49
C SER A 167 17.08 10.65 -6.21
N HIS A 168 15.91 10.26 -5.71
CA HIS A 168 15.24 10.84 -4.55
C HIS A 168 15.13 9.86 -3.38
N VAL A 169 15.58 8.62 -3.54
CA VAL A 169 15.69 7.68 -2.43
C VAL A 169 16.78 8.18 -1.51
N ILE A 170 16.37 8.69 -0.36
CA ILE A 170 17.29 9.12 0.67
C ILE A 170 17.96 7.85 1.20
N GLU A 171 19.26 7.71 0.97
CA GLU A 171 20.06 6.75 1.74
C GLU A 171 19.88 7.14 3.22
N TRP A 172 19.23 6.26 3.97
CA TRP A 172 19.04 6.47 5.40
C TRP A 172 20.41 6.31 6.07
N ASP A 173 20.93 7.39 6.66
CA ASP A 173 22.25 7.46 7.29
C ASP A 173 22.32 6.81 8.70
N GLY A 174 21.18 6.20 9.12
CA GLY A 174 21.12 5.48 10.41
C GLY A 174 20.94 6.38 11.63
N GLN A 175 20.72 7.68 11.47
CA GLN A 175 20.45 8.56 12.60
C GLN A 175 18.94 8.67 12.84
N GLU A 176 18.50 8.35 14.05
CA GLU A 176 17.13 8.64 14.51
C GLU A 176 16.94 10.15 14.69
N PRO A 177 15.73 10.68 14.36
CA PRO A 177 15.41 12.08 14.61
C PRO A 177 15.29 12.40 16.11
#